data_e9269e58581aec8b6a12f2426ac201d4
#
_entry.id   e9269e58581aec8b6a12f2426ac201d4
#
_cell.length_a   1.000
_cell.length_b   1.000
_cell.length_c   1.000
_cell.angle_alpha   90.00
_cell.angle_beta   90.00
_cell.angle_gamma   90.00
#
_symmetry.space_group_name_H-M   'P 1'
#
loop_
_entity.id
_entity.type
_entity.pdbx_description
1 polymer ?
#
loop_
_entity_poly.entity_id
_entity_poly.type
_entity_poly.pdbx_seq_one_letter_code
_entity_poly.pdbx_strand_id
1 'polypeptide(L)'
;IIFIPLSYLYPEFVKFWLLDESNKMIYLDGEIESTMSTILNIILLVIIAPVTEELFFRGYLLNRWKNKFNTITAVVLTSFFFALFHADLLGALIFSAILSLLYLKTKSIYGPVIIHFSNNAIVSIFVLIEEILHKQASTDLMLIEFQNSWWIGLIGIIISIPWLVWFLKESNIFSIKLSSSEK
;
A
#
# COMPACT_ATOMS: atom_id res chain seq x y z
N ILE A 1 1.96 5.10 -10.63
CA ILE A 1 2.70 5.83 -11.67
C ILE A 1 3.55 4.89 -12.51
N ILE A 2 4.27 3.91 -11.94
CA ILE A 2 5.12 2.97 -12.70
C ILE A 2 4.27 2.02 -13.57
N PHE A 3 3.08 1.65 -13.13
CA PHE A 3 2.17 0.82 -13.92
C PHE A 3 1.59 1.53 -15.15
N ILE A 4 1.59 2.86 -15.18
CA ILE A 4 1.07 3.59 -16.35
C ILE A 4 1.97 3.41 -17.57
N PRO A 5 3.30 3.63 -17.54
CA PRO A 5 4.16 3.24 -18.65
C PRO A 5 4.06 1.75 -19.01
N LEU A 6 3.92 0.88 -18.01
CA LEU A 6 3.76 -0.55 -18.21
C LEU A 6 2.47 -0.89 -18.97
N SER A 7 1.37 -0.15 -18.74
CA SER A 7 0.11 -0.36 -19.45
C SER A 7 0.18 -0.03 -20.94
N TYR A 8 1.09 0.83 -21.37
CA TYR A 8 1.35 1.10 -22.79
C TYR A 8 2.24 0.04 -23.44
N LEU A 9 3.20 -0.53 -22.68
CA LEU A 9 4.15 -1.52 -23.19
C LEU A 9 3.56 -2.94 -23.14
N TYR A 10 2.81 -3.26 -22.11
CA TYR A 10 2.25 -4.59 -21.85
C TYR A 10 0.79 -4.51 -21.39
N PRO A 11 -0.14 -4.08 -22.30
CA PRO A 11 -1.54 -3.84 -21.94
C PRO A 11 -2.25 -5.09 -21.41
N GLU A 12 -1.97 -6.26 -21.98
CA GLU A 12 -2.59 -7.52 -21.53
C GLU A 12 -2.17 -7.94 -20.13
N PHE A 13 -0.92 -7.66 -19.75
CA PHE A 13 -0.46 -7.90 -18.39
C PHE A 13 -1.18 -6.98 -17.38
N VAL A 14 -1.32 -5.71 -17.73
CA VAL A 14 -2.00 -4.73 -16.85
C VAL A 14 -3.50 -5.00 -16.79
N LYS A 15 -4.12 -5.41 -17.90
CA LYS A 15 -5.53 -5.85 -17.92
C LYS A 15 -5.73 -7.06 -17.00
N PHE A 16 -4.88 -8.08 -17.12
CA PHE A 16 -4.93 -9.25 -16.26
C PHE A 16 -4.83 -8.85 -14.79
N TRP A 17 -3.89 -7.96 -14.46
CA TRP A 17 -3.69 -7.49 -13.10
C TRP A 17 -4.87 -6.65 -12.58
N LEU A 18 -5.38 -5.69 -13.37
CA LEU A 18 -6.56 -4.89 -13.01
C LEU A 18 -7.81 -5.76 -12.79
N LEU A 19 -8.00 -6.78 -13.64
CA LEU A 19 -9.13 -7.71 -13.50
C LEU A 19 -8.98 -8.63 -12.30
N ASP A 20 -7.77 -9.14 -12.04
CA ASP A 20 -7.52 -10.04 -10.92
C ASP A 20 -7.79 -9.33 -9.58
N GLU A 21 -7.36 -8.08 -9.44
CA GLU A 21 -7.60 -7.30 -8.22
C GLU A 21 -9.07 -6.84 -8.06
N SER A 22 -9.69 -6.30 -9.12
CA SER A 22 -11.08 -5.85 -9.06
C SER A 22 -12.05 -7.01 -8.91
N ASN A 23 -11.81 -8.12 -9.61
CA ASN A 23 -12.68 -9.29 -9.54
C ASN A 23 -12.50 -10.09 -8.24
N LYS A 24 -11.31 -10.17 -7.66
CA LYS A 24 -11.11 -10.83 -6.37
C LYS A 24 -11.76 -10.11 -5.19
N MET A 25 -11.91 -8.79 -5.26
CA MET A 25 -12.62 -8.05 -4.20
C MET A 25 -14.14 -8.20 -4.26
N ILE A 26 -14.72 -8.48 -5.43
CA ILE A 26 -16.18 -8.33 -5.65
C ILE A 26 -16.83 -9.61 -6.20
N TYR A 27 -16.09 -10.47 -6.90
CA TYR A 27 -16.63 -11.66 -7.55
C TYR A 27 -15.96 -12.95 -7.04
N LEU A 28 -16.53 -13.55 -6.03
CA LEU A 28 -16.44 -14.98 -5.82
C LEU A 28 -17.61 -15.60 -6.60
N ASP A 29 -17.32 -16.11 -7.80
CA ASP A 29 -18.20 -16.99 -8.59
C ASP A 29 -19.48 -16.39 -9.17
N GLY A 30 -19.40 -15.35 -10.03
CA GLY A 30 -20.41 -15.09 -11.06
C GLY A 30 -21.83 -14.67 -10.62
N GLU A 31 -22.16 -14.72 -9.36
CA GLU A 31 -23.37 -14.20 -8.77
C GLU A 31 -23.06 -12.95 -7.94
N ILE A 32 -23.94 -11.98 -7.96
CA ILE A 32 -23.89 -10.80 -7.08
C ILE A 32 -23.72 -11.33 -5.65
N GLU A 33 -22.53 -11.15 -5.08
CA GLU A 33 -22.30 -11.49 -3.68
C GLU A 33 -23.41 -10.87 -2.82
N SER A 34 -23.87 -11.62 -1.86
CA SER A 34 -24.85 -11.09 -0.92
C SER A 34 -24.26 -9.86 -0.23
N THR A 35 -25.06 -8.85 0.05
CA THR A 35 -24.64 -7.64 0.81
C THR A 35 -23.81 -8.00 2.05
N MET A 36 -24.05 -9.15 2.62
CA MET A 36 -23.32 -9.65 3.78
C MET A 36 -21.86 -9.99 3.45
N SER A 37 -21.57 -10.62 2.31
CA SER A 37 -20.18 -10.95 1.94
C SER A 37 -19.39 -9.69 1.60
N THR A 38 -19.99 -8.72 0.93
CA THR A 38 -19.36 -7.41 0.68
C THR A 38 -19.00 -6.70 2.00
N ILE A 39 -19.92 -6.68 2.97
CA ILE A 39 -19.64 -6.10 4.29
C ILE A 39 -18.49 -6.83 5.00
N LEU A 40 -18.50 -8.17 4.98
CA LEU A 40 -17.43 -8.96 5.60
C LEU A 40 -16.08 -8.72 4.92
N ASN A 41 -16.03 -8.63 3.61
CA ASN A 41 -14.81 -8.33 2.85
C ASN A 41 -14.27 -6.92 3.20
N ILE A 42 -15.13 -5.91 3.28
CA ILE A 42 -14.72 -4.57 3.71
C ILE A 42 -14.15 -4.60 5.13
N ILE A 43 -14.79 -5.29 6.07
CA ILE A 43 -14.28 -5.41 7.44
C ILE A 43 -12.91 -6.09 7.45
N LEU A 44 -12.74 -7.18 6.69
CA LEU A 44 -11.48 -7.89 6.59
C LEU A 44 -10.38 -7.01 6.01
N LEU A 45 -10.62 -6.34 4.87
CA LEU A 45 -9.62 -5.55 4.17
C LEU A 45 -9.30 -4.23 4.87
N VAL A 46 -10.31 -3.58 5.44
CA VAL A 46 -10.12 -2.23 6.01
C VAL A 46 -9.69 -2.26 7.46
N ILE A 47 -10.12 -3.26 8.24
CA ILE A 47 -9.87 -3.31 9.67
C ILE A 47 -8.91 -4.44 10.03
N ILE A 48 -9.27 -5.68 9.71
CA ILE A 48 -8.57 -6.86 10.21
C ILE A 48 -7.18 -6.97 9.56
N ALA A 49 -7.07 -6.82 8.24
CA ALA A 49 -5.80 -6.93 7.53
C ALA A 49 -4.81 -5.85 8.02
N PRO A 50 -5.11 -4.53 8.03
CA PRO A 50 -4.19 -3.53 8.52
C PRO A 50 -3.71 -3.79 9.95
N VAL A 51 -4.60 -4.18 10.86
CA VAL A 51 -4.21 -4.45 12.25
C VAL A 51 -3.26 -5.64 12.33
N THR A 52 -3.60 -6.75 11.69
CA THR A 52 -2.78 -7.98 11.72
C THR A 52 -1.44 -7.79 11.02
N GLU A 53 -1.43 -7.10 9.89
CA GLU A 53 -0.21 -6.83 9.14
C GLU A 53 0.72 -5.88 9.90
N GLU A 54 0.23 -4.79 10.48
CA GLU A 54 1.06 -3.90 11.26
C GLU A 54 1.63 -4.59 12.51
N LEU A 55 0.84 -5.40 13.21
CA LEU A 55 1.32 -6.19 14.33
C LEU A 55 2.43 -7.15 13.90
N PHE A 56 2.28 -7.81 12.76
CA PHE A 56 3.27 -8.75 12.25
C PHE A 56 4.52 -8.02 11.72
N PHE A 57 4.36 -7.07 10.81
CA PHE A 57 5.50 -6.43 10.15
C PHE A 57 6.23 -5.44 11.06
N ARG A 58 5.53 -4.57 11.81
CA ARG A 58 6.15 -3.53 12.67
C ARG A 58 6.32 -4.03 14.10
N GLY A 59 5.30 -4.68 14.62
CA GLY A 59 5.35 -5.22 15.99
C GLY A 59 6.38 -6.33 16.15
N TYR A 60 6.41 -7.29 15.25
CA TYR A 60 7.30 -8.46 15.35
C TYR A 60 8.50 -8.39 14.42
N LEU A 61 8.31 -8.40 13.10
CA LEU A 61 9.35 -8.66 12.11
C LEU A 61 10.44 -7.57 12.09
N LEU A 62 10.03 -6.30 12.03
CA LEU A 62 10.93 -5.14 12.04
C LEU A 62 11.80 -5.13 13.30
N ASN A 63 11.21 -5.37 14.47
CA ASN A 63 11.96 -5.41 15.73
C ASN A 63 12.90 -6.60 15.79
N ARG A 64 12.48 -7.77 15.31
CA ARG A 64 13.31 -8.97 15.22
C ARG A 64 14.54 -8.74 14.34
N TRP A 65 14.35 -8.14 13.16
CA TRP A 65 15.44 -7.90 12.23
C TRP A 65 16.33 -6.73 12.66
N LYS A 66 15.77 -5.70 13.29
CA LYS A 66 16.57 -4.62 13.87
C LYS A 66 17.55 -5.13 14.94
N ASN A 67 17.16 -6.12 15.72
CA ASN A 67 18.04 -6.74 16.72
C ASN A 67 19.11 -7.65 16.11
N LYS A 68 18.86 -8.18 14.90
CA LYS A 68 19.79 -9.07 14.18
C LYS A 68 20.70 -8.32 13.21
N PHE A 69 20.20 -7.29 12.58
CA PHE A 69 20.88 -6.46 11.59
C PHE A 69 20.89 -5.00 12.05
N ASN A 70 21.23 -4.08 11.17
CA ASN A 70 21.06 -2.66 11.43
C ASN A 70 19.61 -2.19 11.07
N THR A 71 19.26 -0.99 11.55
CA THR A 71 17.91 -0.41 11.35
C THR A 71 17.53 -0.27 9.88
N ILE A 72 18.48 0.15 9.02
CA ILE A 72 18.21 0.36 7.58
C ILE A 72 17.90 -0.99 6.91
N THR A 73 18.73 -2.00 7.16
CA THR A 73 18.52 -3.34 6.63
C THR A 73 17.18 -3.92 7.12
N ALA A 74 16.83 -3.72 8.38
CA ALA A 74 15.54 -4.17 8.92
C ALA A 74 14.36 -3.50 8.21
N VAL A 75 14.41 -2.18 7.98
CA VAL A 75 13.37 -1.45 7.23
C VAL A 75 13.26 -1.97 5.80
N VAL A 76 14.39 -2.09 5.08
CA VAL A 76 14.39 -2.57 3.69
C VAL A 76 13.81 -3.98 3.59
N LEU A 77 14.28 -4.92 4.41
CA LEU A 77 13.79 -6.30 4.38
C LEU A 77 12.30 -6.37 4.76
N THR A 78 11.87 -5.68 5.83
CA THR A 78 10.45 -5.67 6.23
C THR A 78 9.57 -5.13 5.11
N SER A 79 10.00 -4.04 4.46
CA SER A 79 9.24 -3.43 3.37
C SER A 79 9.21 -4.30 2.13
N PHE A 80 10.31 -4.98 1.81
CA PHE A 80 10.37 -5.92 0.70
C PHE A 80 9.41 -7.10 0.91
N PHE A 81 9.44 -7.73 2.09
CA PHE A 81 8.54 -8.84 2.37
C PHE A 81 7.06 -8.39 2.43
N PHE A 82 6.78 -7.21 2.96
CA PHE A 82 5.43 -6.64 2.91
C PHE A 82 4.96 -6.49 1.45
N ALA A 83 5.81 -5.95 0.59
CA ALA A 83 5.48 -5.71 -0.81
C ALA A 83 5.21 -6.99 -1.61
N LEU A 84 5.88 -8.11 -1.29
CA LEU A 84 5.66 -9.39 -1.97
C LEU A 84 4.22 -9.94 -1.82
N PHE A 85 3.48 -9.51 -0.81
CA PHE A 85 2.09 -9.90 -0.60
C PHE A 85 1.09 -8.92 -1.23
N HIS A 86 1.58 -7.91 -1.99
CA HIS A 86 0.75 -6.88 -2.59
C HIS A 86 0.93 -6.84 -4.10
N ALA A 87 -0.14 -6.63 -4.82
CA ALA A 87 -0.11 -6.53 -6.28
C ALA A 87 0.70 -5.32 -6.77
N ASP A 88 0.56 -4.15 -6.13
CA ASP A 88 1.44 -3.00 -6.35
C ASP A 88 2.74 -3.13 -5.54
N LEU A 89 3.68 -3.91 -6.06
CA LEU A 89 4.97 -4.19 -5.41
C LEU A 89 5.71 -2.90 -5.01
N LEU A 90 5.77 -1.90 -5.89
CA LEU A 90 6.54 -0.68 -5.65
C LEU A 90 5.84 0.29 -4.72
N GLY A 91 4.53 0.47 -4.89
CA GLY A 91 3.71 1.27 -3.98
C GLY A 91 3.74 0.69 -2.57
N ALA A 92 3.53 -0.61 -2.43
CA ALA A 92 3.56 -1.31 -1.16
C ALA A 92 4.95 -1.27 -0.50
N LEU A 93 6.05 -1.35 -1.28
CA LEU A 93 7.40 -1.23 -0.76
C LEU A 93 7.65 0.16 -0.16
N ILE A 94 7.29 1.23 -0.88
CA ILE A 94 7.44 2.61 -0.40
C ILE A 94 6.52 2.86 0.79
N PHE A 95 5.27 2.44 0.70
CA PHE A 95 4.28 2.56 1.77
C PHE A 95 4.76 1.89 3.06
N SER A 96 5.21 0.66 2.95
CA SER A 96 5.75 -0.10 4.08
C SER A 96 7.01 0.54 4.67
N ALA A 97 7.90 1.10 3.85
CA ALA A 97 9.06 1.83 4.34
C ALA A 97 8.64 3.06 5.18
N ILE A 98 7.70 3.85 4.68
CA ILE A 98 7.17 5.03 5.40
C ILE A 98 6.55 4.62 6.74
N LEU A 99 5.72 3.57 6.77
CA LEU A 99 5.10 3.09 8.02
C LEU A 99 6.15 2.53 9.00
N SER A 100 7.19 1.87 8.50
CA SER A 100 8.30 1.38 9.33
C SER A 100 9.07 2.53 9.96
N LEU A 101 9.34 3.60 9.20
CA LEU A 101 9.99 4.81 9.71
C LEU A 101 9.11 5.54 10.73
N LEU A 102 7.82 5.63 10.49
CA LEU A 102 6.85 6.21 11.42
C LEU A 102 6.83 5.44 12.75
N TYR A 103 6.76 4.11 12.67
CA TYR A 103 6.82 3.25 13.86
C TYR A 103 8.12 3.47 14.65
N LEU A 104 9.26 3.49 13.96
CA LEU A 104 10.56 3.69 14.61
C LEU A 104 10.67 5.07 15.27
N LYS A 105 10.09 6.11 14.68
CA LYS A 105 10.06 7.46 15.22
C LYS A 105 9.14 7.57 16.44
N THR A 106 7.91 7.09 16.32
CA THR A 106 6.88 7.25 17.34
C THR A 106 6.93 6.21 18.45
N LYS A 107 7.60 5.07 18.19
CA LYS A 107 7.59 3.88 19.05
C LYS A 107 6.17 3.36 19.34
N SER A 108 5.24 3.69 18.47
CA SER A 108 3.82 3.36 18.59
C SER A 108 3.32 2.70 17.33
N ILE A 109 2.54 1.65 17.47
CA ILE A 109 1.92 0.93 16.36
C ILE A 109 0.64 1.64 15.86
N TYR A 110 0.05 2.49 16.69
CA TYR A 110 -1.22 3.15 16.36
C TYR A 110 -1.12 4.03 15.11
N GLY A 111 -0.03 4.78 14.95
CA GLY A 111 0.18 5.61 13.75
C GLY A 111 0.17 4.79 12.45
N PRO A 112 1.04 3.78 12.32
CA PRO A 112 1.01 2.85 11.18
C PRO A 112 -0.36 2.22 10.94
N VAL A 113 -1.03 1.70 11.98
CA VAL A 113 -2.37 1.09 11.85
C VAL A 113 -3.40 2.10 11.32
N ILE A 114 -3.44 3.32 11.85
CA ILE A 114 -4.40 4.33 11.40
C ILE A 114 -4.16 4.71 9.94
N ILE A 115 -2.91 4.92 9.54
CA ILE A 115 -2.59 5.28 8.15
C ILE A 115 -2.93 4.13 7.21
N HIS A 116 -2.60 2.89 7.58
CA HIS A 116 -2.90 1.71 6.77
C HIS A 116 -4.41 1.50 6.65
N PHE A 117 -5.15 1.55 7.76
CA PHE A 117 -6.61 1.55 7.77
C PHE A 117 -7.20 2.62 6.84
N SER A 118 -6.72 3.87 6.95
CA SER A 118 -7.22 4.98 6.13
C SER A 118 -6.95 4.76 4.65
N ASN A 119 -5.76 4.25 4.29
CA ASN A 119 -5.43 3.90 2.92
C ASN A 119 -6.41 2.86 2.35
N ASN A 120 -6.61 1.76 3.06
CA ASN A 120 -7.49 0.68 2.62
C ASN A 120 -8.96 1.13 2.57
N ALA A 121 -9.41 1.97 3.52
CA ALA A 121 -10.75 2.55 3.52
C ALA A 121 -10.97 3.45 2.28
N ILE A 122 -10.01 4.32 1.95
CA ILE A 122 -10.10 5.19 0.77
C ILE A 122 -10.17 4.34 -0.50
N VAL A 123 -9.29 3.35 -0.65
CA VAL A 123 -9.30 2.45 -1.83
C VAL A 123 -10.64 1.71 -1.93
N SER A 124 -11.14 1.15 -0.83
CA SER A 124 -12.42 0.43 -0.82
C SER A 124 -13.60 1.34 -1.20
N ILE A 125 -13.61 2.60 -0.74
CA ILE A 125 -14.62 3.58 -1.13
C ILE A 125 -14.56 3.87 -2.63
N PHE A 126 -13.37 4.07 -3.19
CA PHE A 126 -13.22 4.29 -4.63
C PHE A 126 -13.73 3.10 -5.45
N VAL A 127 -13.38 1.88 -5.06
CA VAL A 127 -13.85 0.66 -5.73
C VAL A 127 -15.39 0.57 -5.69
N LEU A 128 -16.00 0.84 -4.53
CA LEU A 128 -17.47 0.85 -4.42
C LEU A 128 -18.14 1.92 -5.28
N ILE A 129 -17.55 3.12 -5.35
CA ILE A 129 -18.07 4.20 -6.20
C ILE A 129 -17.97 3.80 -7.67
N GLU A 130 -16.85 3.25 -8.12
CA GLU A 130 -16.67 2.77 -9.48
C GLU A 130 -17.68 1.67 -9.82
N GLU A 131 -17.90 0.72 -8.92
CA GLU A 131 -18.90 -0.34 -9.12
C GLU A 131 -20.33 0.23 -9.29
N ILE A 132 -20.71 1.23 -8.49
CA ILE A 132 -22.03 1.86 -8.55
C ILE A 132 -22.19 2.65 -9.85
N LEU A 133 -21.16 3.38 -10.27
CA LEU A 133 -21.24 4.29 -11.42
C LEU A 133 -21.01 3.57 -12.76
N HIS A 134 -20.16 2.53 -12.79
CA HIS A 134 -19.67 1.92 -14.02
C HIS A 134 -20.01 0.42 -14.13
N LYS A 135 -21.15 0.01 -13.63
CA LYS A 135 -21.64 -1.40 -13.59
C LYS A 135 -21.45 -2.26 -14.85
N GLN A 136 -20.97 -1.67 -15.97
CA GLN A 136 -20.73 -2.34 -17.27
C GLN A 136 -19.52 -1.79 -18.03
N ALA A 137 -18.56 -1.17 -17.37
CA ALA A 137 -17.35 -0.72 -18.07
C ALA A 137 -16.58 -1.94 -18.60
N SER A 138 -16.29 -1.94 -19.93
CA SER A 138 -15.42 -2.98 -20.48
C SER A 138 -14.01 -2.81 -19.96
N THR A 139 -13.25 -3.92 -19.90
CA THR A 139 -11.83 -3.91 -19.49
C THR A 139 -11.00 -2.91 -20.27
N ASP A 140 -11.34 -2.68 -21.55
CA ASP A 140 -10.65 -1.71 -22.39
C ASP A 140 -10.92 -0.27 -21.95
N LEU A 141 -12.14 0.05 -21.51
CA LEU A 141 -12.44 1.37 -20.93
C LEU A 141 -11.69 1.59 -19.63
N MET A 142 -11.66 0.60 -18.73
CA MET A 142 -10.89 0.68 -17.49
C MET A 142 -9.40 0.92 -17.75
N LEU A 143 -8.83 0.23 -18.74
CA LEU A 143 -7.42 0.45 -19.12
C LEU A 143 -7.18 1.86 -19.64
N ILE A 144 -8.07 2.41 -20.48
CA ILE A 144 -7.96 3.77 -21.01
C ILE A 144 -8.07 4.80 -19.88
N GLU A 145 -9.02 4.64 -18.97
CA GLU A 145 -9.17 5.52 -17.80
C GLU A 145 -7.94 5.46 -16.89
N PHE A 146 -7.42 4.28 -16.63
CA PHE A 146 -6.18 4.10 -15.89
C PHE A 146 -4.99 4.80 -16.57
N GLN A 147 -4.83 4.63 -17.87
CA GLN A 147 -3.80 5.32 -18.66
C GLN A 147 -3.94 6.84 -18.62
N ASN A 148 -5.16 7.36 -18.61
CA ASN A 148 -5.44 8.79 -18.56
C ASN A 148 -5.35 9.39 -17.14
N SER A 149 -5.29 8.58 -16.10
CA SER A 149 -5.24 9.02 -14.69
C SER A 149 -3.83 9.34 -14.15
N TRP A 150 -2.77 9.20 -14.95
CA TRP A 150 -1.38 9.37 -14.53
C TRP A 150 -1.11 10.70 -13.81
N TRP A 151 -1.77 11.78 -14.23
CA TRP A 151 -1.61 13.11 -13.66
C TRP A 151 -2.08 13.19 -12.20
N ILE A 152 -3.08 12.38 -11.79
CA ILE A 152 -3.56 12.31 -10.41
C ILE A 152 -2.43 11.81 -9.50
N GLY A 153 -1.73 10.74 -9.92
CA GLY A 153 -0.60 10.23 -9.20
C GLY A 153 0.59 11.22 -9.14
N LEU A 154 0.83 11.97 -10.21
CA LEU A 154 1.84 13.00 -10.23
C LEU A 154 1.52 14.14 -9.26
N ILE A 155 0.28 14.61 -9.21
CA ILE A 155 -0.18 15.61 -8.24
C ILE A 155 0.01 15.08 -6.81
N GLY A 156 -0.40 13.83 -6.54
CA GLY A 156 -0.22 13.20 -5.23
C GLY A 156 1.25 13.19 -4.78
N ILE A 157 2.17 12.84 -5.68
CA ILE A 157 3.63 12.90 -5.40
C ILE A 157 4.07 14.33 -5.09
N ILE A 158 3.72 15.30 -5.94
CA ILE A 158 4.13 16.71 -5.76
C ILE A 158 3.66 17.24 -4.39
N ILE A 159 2.41 16.94 -4.01
CA ILE A 159 1.86 17.35 -2.71
C ILE A 159 2.56 16.65 -1.54
N SER A 160 2.94 15.37 -1.70
CA SER A 160 3.55 14.58 -0.62
C SER A 160 5.04 14.87 -0.40
N ILE A 161 5.78 15.36 -1.42
CA ILE A 161 7.22 15.63 -1.33
C ILE A 161 7.56 16.59 -0.16
N PRO A 162 6.94 17.76 0.01
CA PRO A 162 7.29 18.68 1.08
C PRO A 162 7.15 18.05 2.45
N TRP A 163 6.05 17.31 2.65
CA TRP A 163 5.81 16.60 3.90
C TRP A 163 6.84 15.48 4.13
N LEU A 164 7.15 14.70 3.09
CA LEU A 164 8.14 13.62 3.17
C LEU A 164 9.53 14.17 3.51
N VAL A 165 9.95 15.26 2.84
CA VAL A 165 11.23 15.92 3.11
C VAL A 165 11.29 16.44 4.54
N TRP A 166 10.24 17.12 5.00
CA TRP A 166 10.14 17.56 6.39
C TRP A 166 10.23 16.38 7.37
N PHE A 167 9.44 15.32 7.13
CA PHE A 167 9.42 14.11 7.97
C PHE A 167 10.79 13.44 8.04
N LEU A 168 11.48 13.28 6.91
CA LEU A 168 12.81 12.68 6.87
C LEU A 168 13.87 13.53 7.60
N LYS A 169 13.81 14.84 7.47
CA LYS A 169 14.69 15.78 8.22
C LYS A 169 14.44 15.69 9.72
N GLU A 170 13.19 15.74 10.14
CA GLU A 170 12.82 15.74 11.56
C GLU A 170 13.05 14.36 12.22
N SER A 171 13.05 13.28 11.44
CA SER A 171 13.20 11.93 11.98
C SER A 171 14.62 11.57 12.42
N ASN A 172 15.64 12.40 12.11
CA ASN A 172 17.07 12.16 12.41
C ASN A 172 17.56 10.74 12.02
N ILE A 173 16.86 10.09 11.06
CA ILE A 173 17.15 8.72 10.65
C ILE A 173 18.59 8.56 10.18
N PHE A 174 19.16 9.62 9.61
CA PHE A 174 20.54 9.65 9.14
C PHE A 174 21.58 9.83 10.26
N SER A 175 21.20 10.37 11.43
CA SER A 175 22.14 10.54 12.55
C SER A 175 22.35 9.24 13.37
N ILE A 176 21.43 8.27 13.25
CA ILE A 176 21.55 6.96 13.91
C ILE A 176 22.75 6.15 13.36
N LYS A 177 23.25 6.49 12.17
CA LYS A 177 24.35 5.79 11.51
C LYS A 177 25.72 6.03 12.16
N LEU A 178 25.92 7.09 12.92
CA LEU A 178 27.22 7.45 13.49
C LEU A 178 27.46 6.84 14.88
N SER A 179 26.45 6.41 15.58
CA SER A 179 26.54 5.84 16.94
C SER A 179 26.80 4.33 16.99
N SER A 180 26.63 3.60 15.88
CA SER A 180 26.80 2.14 15.85
C SER A 180 28.16 1.66 15.34
N SER A 181 29.06 2.57 14.98
CA SER A 181 30.43 2.23 14.55
C SER A 181 31.48 2.31 15.67
N GLU A 182 31.06 2.62 16.91
CA GLU A 182 31.94 2.75 18.08
C GLU A 182 31.65 1.70 19.19
N LYS A 183 31.16 0.52 18.79
CA LYS A 183 31.11 -0.60 19.74
C LYS A 183 31.61 -1.86 19.09
#